data_c18a51d502e90e790f97cfcfc3b0e4a2
#
_entry.id   c18a51d502e90e790f97cfcfc3b0e4a2
#
_cell.length_a   1.000
_cell.length_b   1.000
_cell.length_c   1.000
_cell.angle_alpha   90.00
_cell.angle_beta   90.00
_cell.angle_gamma   90.00
#
_symmetry.space_group_name_H-M   'P 1'
#
loop_
_entity.id
_entity.type
_entity.pdbx_description
1 polymer ?
#
loop_
_entity_poly.entity_id
_entity_poly.type
_entity_poly.pdbx_seq_one_letter_code
_entity_poly.pdbx_strand_id
1 'polypeptide(L)'
;MGYFDYSREPRSDIAFVDMKSFYASVECVDRGLHPLKTSLCVMSRAENASGLILASSPTFKKVFGTSNVSRAYDLPFDVHTHKFSYYNAKRQGLPTTPEYVAYIENWAKATWIVPPRMDRYIEKNLEIQHIFQNYGSIEDILPYSIDEGFIDLTSSLNYFIPNKTLGRKEKLDKVSAMIQREIWQKTGIYSTVGMSNANPLLAKLALDNEAKHNQNMRANWSYEDVETKVWAIPKMTDFWGIGSRMEKRLNKLGIFTIKELANFNPCLL
;
A
#
# COMPACT_ATOMS: atom_id res chain seq x y z
N MET A 1 21.79 4.45 -27.71
CA MET A 1 21.08 4.63 -26.45
C MET A 1 21.29 6.07 -26.00
N GLY A 2 20.23 6.88 -26.00
CA GLY A 2 20.30 8.23 -25.43
C GLY A 2 20.45 8.11 -23.92
N TYR A 3 21.47 8.72 -23.35
CA TYR A 3 21.57 8.87 -21.91
C TYR A 3 20.43 9.80 -21.47
N PHE A 4 19.56 9.33 -20.58
CA PHE A 4 18.57 10.19 -19.95
C PHE A 4 19.29 11.19 -19.04
N ASP A 5 19.14 12.48 -19.35
CA ASP A 5 19.71 13.57 -18.56
C ASP A 5 18.69 14.05 -17.51
N TYR A 6 18.86 13.62 -16.29
CA TYR A 6 18.02 14.04 -15.16
C TYR A 6 18.44 15.36 -14.52
N SER A 7 19.45 16.07 -15.06
CA SER A 7 19.93 17.33 -14.49
C SER A 7 18.89 18.46 -14.54
N ARG A 8 17.96 18.37 -15.49
CA ARG A 8 16.89 19.33 -15.74
C ARG A 8 15.57 18.97 -15.05
N GLU A 9 15.47 17.77 -14.49
CA GLU A 9 14.27 17.28 -13.83
C GLU A 9 14.12 17.83 -12.41
N PRO A 10 12.87 17.98 -11.92
CA PRO A 10 12.59 18.42 -10.54
C PRO A 10 13.30 17.53 -9.51
N ARG A 11 13.76 18.13 -8.42
CA ARG A 11 14.38 17.42 -7.29
C ARG A 11 13.72 17.85 -5.99
N SER A 12 12.58 17.22 -5.70
CA SER A 12 11.83 17.39 -4.44
C SER A 12 12.07 16.23 -3.50
N ASP A 13 11.99 16.50 -2.19
CA ASP A 13 12.07 15.50 -1.13
C ASP A 13 10.67 15.05 -0.74
N ILE A 14 10.19 13.99 -1.38
CA ILE A 14 8.80 13.52 -1.26
C ILE A 14 8.72 12.32 -0.32
N ALA A 15 7.79 12.37 0.63
CA ALA A 15 7.32 11.22 1.39
C ALA A 15 5.88 10.88 0.97
N PHE A 16 5.70 9.72 0.32
CA PHE A 16 4.37 9.18 -0.02
C PHE A 16 3.97 8.17 1.05
N VAL A 17 2.92 8.48 1.80
CA VAL A 17 2.51 7.75 3.00
C VAL A 17 1.21 6.99 2.73
N ASP A 18 1.18 5.69 3.03
CA ASP A 18 0.04 4.76 2.85
C ASP A 18 -0.27 4.09 4.19
N MET A 19 -1.53 4.12 4.61
CA MET A 19 -1.98 3.49 5.85
C MET A 19 -2.19 1.99 5.65
N LYS A 20 -1.48 1.18 6.40
CA LYS A 20 -1.52 -0.28 6.24
C LYS A 20 -2.90 -0.85 6.53
N SER A 21 -3.57 -1.40 5.48
CA SER A 21 -4.92 -1.98 5.60
C SER A 21 -5.91 -1.05 6.30
N PHE A 22 -6.02 0.19 5.86
CA PHE A 22 -6.60 1.32 6.59
C PHE A 22 -7.91 1.02 7.30
N TYR A 23 -8.97 0.65 6.59
CA TYR A 23 -10.28 0.38 7.23
C TYR A 23 -10.19 -0.73 8.27
N ALA A 24 -9.49 -1.81 7.96
CA ALA A 24 -9.31 -2.90 8.91
C ALA A 24 -8.48 -2.47 10.14
N SER A 25 -7.49 -1.58 9.94
CA SER A 25 -6.70 -1.03 11.04
C SER A 25 -7.53 -0.13 11.94
N VAL A 26 -8.38 0.75 11.38
CA VAL A 26 -9.32 1.58 12.15
C VAL A 26 -10.25 0.70 12.97
N GLU A 27 -10.84 -0.34 12.36
CA GLU A 27 -11.73 -1.27 13.05
C GLU A 27 -11.03 -2.05 14.18
N CYS A 28 -9.77 -2.43 13.98
CA CYS A 28 -8.98 -3.07 15.03
C CYS A 28 -8.73 -2.11 16.20
N VAL A 29 -8.22 -0.91 15.91
CA VAL A 29 -7.86 0.08 16.94
C VAL A 29 -9.08 0.47 17.79
N ASP A 30 -10.21 0.78 17.15
CA ASP A 30 -11.45 1.15 17.85
C ASP A 30 -11.99 0.04 18.78
N ARG A 31 -11.57 -1.21 18.56
CA ARG A 31 -11.93 -2.37 19.42
C ARG A 31 -10.84 -2.78 20.39
N GLY A 32 -9.75 -2.02 20.49
CA GLY A 32 -8.59 -2.38 21.32
C GLY A 32 -7.81 -3.59 20.80
N LEU A 33 -7.94 -3.91 19.50
CA LEU A 33 -7.27 -5.03 18.85
C LEU A 33 -6.01 -4.57 18.13
N HIS A 34 -5.04 -5.47 17.98
CA HIS A 34 -3.78 -5.15 17.30
C HIS A 34 -3.90 -5.26 15.77
N PRO A 35 -3.75 -4.17 14.98
CA PRO A 35 -3.99 -4.15 13.53
C PRO A 35 -3.21 -5.18 12.72
N LEU A 36 -1.97 -5.47 13.12
CA LEU A 36 -1.10 -6.40 12.39
C LEU A 36 -1.26 -7.87 12.82
N LYS A 37 -1.83 -8.14 14.01
CA LYS A 37 -1.90 -9.49 14.58
C LYS A 37 -3.31 -10.09 14.59
N THR A 38 -4.33 -9.23 14.53
CA THR A 38 -5.73 -9.66 14.53
C THR A 38 -6.17 -10.02 13.12
N SER A 39 -6.90 -11.11 12.96
CA SER A 39 -7.60 -11.43 11.72
C SER A 39 -8.93 -10.68 11.69
N LEU A 40 -9.04 -9.66 10.82
CA LEU A 40 -10.23 -8.84 10.69
C LEU A 40 -10.47 -8.49 9.21
N CYS A 41 -11.74 -8.54 8.81
CA CYS A 41 -12.21 -8.20 7.48
C CYS A 41 -13.35 -7.19 7.57
N VAL A 42 -13.26 -6.10 6.82
CA VAL A 42 -14.34 -5.14 6.61
C VAL A 42 -15.09 -5.54 5.35
N MET A 43 -16.35 -5.91 5.50
CA MET A 43 -17.16 -6.48 4.42
C MET A 43 -18.49 -5.73 4.28
N SER A 44 -18.80 -5.27 3.06
CA SER A 44 -20.13 -4.76 2.75
C SER A 44 -21.12 -5.93 2.68
N ARG A 45 -22.30 -5.79 3.29
CA ARG A 45 -23.35 -6.82 3.27
C ARG A 45 -22.84 -8.18 3.77
N ALA A 46 -22.34 -8.21 5.01
CA ALA A 46 -21.88 -9.44 5.65
C ALA A 46 -22.98 -10.53 5.69
N GLU A 47 -24.26 -10.13 5.55
CA GLU A 47 -25.41 -11.04 5.53
C GLU A 47 -25.50 -11.87 4.21
N ASN A 48 -24.79 -11.49 3.17
CA ASN A 48 -24.88 -12.14 1.86
C ASN A 48 -23.54 -12.72 1.40
N ALA A 49 -23.56 -13.91 0.80
CA ALA A 49 -22.38 -14.53 0.17
C ALA A 49 -21.75 -13.65 -0.94
N SER A 50 -22.45 -12.62 -1.42
CA SER A 50 -21.96 -11.65 -2.42
C SER A 50 -21.26 -10.44 -1.79
N GLY A 51 -21.12 -10.37 -0.46
CA GLY A 51 -20.47 -9.26 0.24
C GLY A 51 -19.09 -8.96 -0.31
N LEU A 52 -18.83 -7.66 -0.58
CA LEU A 52 -17.53 -7.20 -1.08
C LEU A 52 -16.59 -6.98 0.11
N ILE A 53 -15.41 -7.55 0.06
CA ILE A 53 -14.33 -7.27 1.00
C ILE A 53 -13.71 -5.92 0.61
N LEU A 54 -13.92 -4.92 1.45
CA LEU A 54 -13.42 -3.55 1.24
C LEU A 54 -11.98 -3.42 1.73
N ALA A 55 -11.68 -4.05 2.86
CA ALA A 55 -10.33 -4.12 3.42
C ALA A 55 -10.18 -5.32 4.34
N SER A 56 -8.97 -5.80 4.49
CA SER A 56 -8.64 -6.87 5.43
C SER A 56 -7.28 -6.64 6.06
N SER A 57 -7.15 -7.10 7.32
CA SER A 57 -5.90 -6.98 8.07
C SER A 57 -4.77 -7.83 7.44
N PRO A 58 -3.50 -7.52 7.72
CA PRO A 58 -2.38 -8.31 7.25
C PRO A 58 -2.46 -9.78 7.65
N THR A 59 -2.90 -10.08 8.86
CA THR A 59 -3.11 -11.47 9.32
C THR A 59 -4.19 -12.18 8.52
N PHE A 60 -5.32 -11.52 8.26
CA PHE A 60 -6.38 -12.08 7.41
C PHE A 60 -5.86 -12.42 6.01
N LYS A 61 -5.13 -11.50 5.37
CA LYS A 61 -4.53 -11.71 4.05
C LYS A 61 -3.57 -12.90 4.04
N LYS A 62 -2.72 -12.99 5.07
CA LYS A 62 -1.75 -14.09 5.21
C LYS A 62 -2.42 -15.45 5.38
N VAL A 63 -3.48 -15.52 6.18
CA VAL A 63 -4.17 -16.78 6.50
C VAL A 63 -5.02 -17.28 5.34
N PHE A 64 -5.79 -16.39 4.72
CA PHE A 64 -6.79 -16.77 3.71
C PHE A 64 -6.36 -16.47 2.27
N GLY A 65 -5.17 -15.94 2.06
CA GLY A 65 -4.60 -15.71 0.72
C GLY A 65 -5.37 -14.71 -0.14
N THR A 66 -6.14 -13.81 0.48
CA THR A 66 -7.03 -12.89 -0.24
C THR A 66 -6.28 -11.68 -0.79
N SER A 67 -6.61 -11.27 -2.01
CA SER A 67 -6.21 -9.99 -2.60
C SER A 67 -7.13 -8.84 -2.16
N ASN A 68 -6.77 -7.61 -2.51
CA ASN A 68 -7.49 -6.40 -2.06
C ASN A 68 -8.91 -6.24 -2.62
N VAL A 69 -9.37 -7.02 -3.57
CA VAL A 69 -10.74 -6.96 -4.10
C VAL A 69 -11.24 -8.39 -4.26
N SER A 70 -11.82 -8.92 -3.20
CA SER A 70 -12.42 -10.24 -3.17
C SER A 70 -13.84 -10.16 -2.59
N ARG A 71 -14.58 -11.24 -2.73
CA ARG A 71 -15.93 -11.33 -2.21
C ARG A 71 -16.03 -12.45 -1.16
N ALA A 72 -17.10 -12.45 -0.38
CA ALA A 72 -17.33 -13.49 0.62
C ALA A 72 -17.24 -14.91 0.02
N TYR A 73 -17.75 -15.12 -1.20
CA TYR A 73 -17.67 -16.41 -1.88
C TYR A 73 -16.24 -16.77 -2.39
N ASP A 74 -15.27 -15.86 -2.30
CA ASP A 74 -13.87 -16.16 -2.59
C ASP A 74 -13.11 -16.63 -1.34
N LEU A 75 -13.75 -16.62 -0.17
CA LEU A 75 -13.14 -17.14 1.04
C LEU A 75 -13.22 -18.67 1.10
N PRO A 76 -12.21 -19.35 1.67
CA PRO A 76 -12.23 -20.79 1.84
C PRO A 76 -13.17 -21.28 2.96
N PHE A 77 -13.97 -20.38 3.53
CA PHE A 77 -14.95 -20.66 4.58
C PHE A 77 -16.23 -19.86 4.39
N ASP A 78 -17.31 -20.30 4.98
CA ASP A 78 -18.57 -19.58 5.04
C ASP A 78 -18.54 -18.56 6.18
N VAL A 79 -18.83 -17.30 5.87
CA VAL A 79 -18.72 -16.17 6.80
C VAL A 79 -19.68 -16.20 7.98
N HIS A 80 -20.77 -16.96 7.89
CA HIS A 80 -21.79 -17.08 8.95
C HIS A 80 -21.55 -18.28 9.85
N THR A 81 -21.26 -19.43 9.23
CA THR A 81 -21.08 -20.68 9.95
C THR A 81 -19.65 -20.91 10.40
N HIS A 82 -18.69 -20.18 9.84
CA HIS A 82 -17.24 -20.34 9.99
C HIS A 82 -16.73 -21.73 9.56
N LYS A 83 -17.55 -22.45 8.81
CA LYS A 83 -17.21 -23.78 8.31
C LYS A 83 -16.43 -23.69 6.99
N PHE A 84 -15.53 -24.64 6.81
CA PHE A 84 -14.76 -24.74 5.57
C PHE A 84 -15.69 -24.96 4.37
N SER A 85 -15.44 -24.21 3.28
CA SER A 85 -16.16 -24.31 2.03
C SER A 85 -15.36 -25.11 1.01
N TYR A 86 -15.66 -26.41 0.89
CA TYR A 86 -15.03 -27.30 -0.09
C TYR A 86 -15.22 -26.82 -1.53
N TYR A 87 -16.36 -26.23 -1.83
CA TYR A 87 -16.65 -25.67 -3.14
C TYR A 87 -15.72 -24.50 -3.49
N ASN A 88 -15.59 -23.53 -2.58
CA ASN A 88 -14.72 -22.35 -2.77
C ASN A 88 -13.24 -22.77 -2.81
N ALA A 89 -12.83 -23.66 -1.93
CA ALA A 89 -11.47 -24.17 -1.87
C ALA A 89 -11.07 -24.88 -3.18
N LYS A 90 -11.93 -25.75 -3.70
CA LYS A 90 -11.70 -26.44 -4.98
C LYS A 90 -11.58 -25.47 -6.14
N ARG A 91 -12.43 -24.45 -6.19
CA ARG A 91 -12.40 -23.41 -7.23
C ARG A 91 -11.06 -22.63 -7.23
N GLN A 92 -10.46 -22.45 -6.06
CA GLN A 92 -9.20 -21.74 -5.88
C GLN A 92 -7.96 -22.64 -5.90
N GLY A 93 -8.13 -23.95 -6.05
CA GLY A 93 -7.02 -24.91 -6.00
C GLY A 93 -6.38 -25.04 -4.62
N LEU A 94 -7.14 -24.74 -3.54
CA LEU A 94 -6.64 -24.85 -2.17
C LEU A 94 -6.69 -26.32 -1.67
N PRO A 95 -5.80 -26.67 -0.73
CA PRO A 95 -5.82 -28.00 -0.11
C PRO A 95 -7.15 -28.30 0.60
N THR A 96 -7.53 -29.57 0.64
CA THR A 96 -8.71 -30.06 1.35
C THR A 96 -8.37 -31.16 2.36
N THR A 97 -7.11 -31.20 2.80
CA THR A 97 -6.67 -32.15 3.85
C THR A 97 -7.30 -31.80 5.20
N PRO A 98 -7.52 -32.80 6.09
CA PRO A 98 -8.12 -32.52 7.40
C PRO A 98 -7.39 -31.44 8.21
N GLU A 99 -6.06 -31.41 8.13
CA GLU A 99 -5.23 -30.43 8.83
C GLU A 99 -5.47 -29.00 8.30
N TYR A 100 -5.55 -28.85 6.96
CA TYR A 100 -5.82 -27.55 6.34
C TYR A 100 -7.25 -27.07 6.64
N VAL A 101 -8.23 -27.97 6.57
CA VAL A 101 -9.62 -27.67 6.93
C VAL A 101 -9.70 -27.18 8.38
N ALA A 102 -9.09 -27.91 9.32
CA ALA A 102 -9.06 -27.52 10.74
C ALA A 102 -8.35 -26.18 10.94
N TYR A 103 -7.24 -25.92 10.26
CA TYR A 103 -6.51 -24.66 10.28
C TYR A 103 -7.41 -23.48 9.83
N ILE A 104 -8.09 -23.61 8.71
CA ILE A 104 -9.00 -22.58 8.18
C ILE A 104 -10.19 -22.34 9.11
N GLU A 105 -10.84 -23.41 9.61
CA GLU A 105 -11.98 -23.26 10.54
C GLU A 105 -11.59 -22.60 11.86
N ASN A 106 -10.41 -22.93 12.41
CA ASN A 106 -9.92 -22.31 13.63
C ASN A 106 -9.68 -20.80 13.42
N TRP A 107 -9.06 -20.40 12.31
CA TRP A 107 -8.87 -19.01 11.97
C TRP A 107 -10.18 -18.31 11.64
N ALA A 108 -11.11 -18.95 10.94
CA ALA A 108 -12.42 -18.39 10.64
C ALA A 108 -13.19 -18.02 11.91
N LYS A 109 -13.18 -18.90 12.94
CA LYS A 109 -13.79 -18.62 14.26
C LYS A 109 -13.12 -17.46 15.00
N ALA A 110 -11.81 -17.25 14.81
CA ALA A 110 -11.04 -16.18 15.44
C ALA A 110 -11.08 -14.87 14.64
N THR A 111 -11.73 -14.87 13.47
CA THR A 111 -11.76 -13.74 12.55
C THR A 111 -12.96 -12.82 12.83
N TRP A 112 -12.68 -11.52 12.92
CA TRP A 112 -13.70 -10.49 12.99
C TRP A 112 -14.17 -10.11 11.59
N ILE A 113 -15.46 -10.26 11.31
CA ILE A 113 -16.10 -9.78 10.09
C ILE A 113 -17.01 -8.63 10.50
N VAL A 114 -16.71 -7.43 10.00
CA VAL A 114 -17.38 -6.21 10.47
C VAL A 114 -17.92 -5.39 9.29
N PRO A 115 -19.05 -4.69 9.45
CA PRO A 115 -19.55 -3.77 8.44
C PRO A 115 -18.64 -2.53 8.33
N PRO A 116 -18.62 -1.85 7.17
CA PRO A 116 -17.89 -0.60 7.00
C PRO A 116 -18.55 0.57 7.77
N ARG A 117 -17.71 1.45 8.33
CA ARG A 117 -18.11 2.71 8.98
C ARG A 117 -17.42 3.88 8.28
N MET A 118 -17.94 4.28 7.11
CA MET A 118 -17.26 5.24 6.23
C MET A 118 -17.02 6.59 6.91
N ASP A 119 -17.98 7.09 7.71
CA ASP A 119 -17.82 8.33 8.47
C ASP A 119 -16.61 8.25 9.41
N ARG A 120 -16.46 7.12 10.09
CA ARG A 120 -15.32 6.87 10.99
C ARG A 120 -13.98 6.84 10.26
N TYR A 121 -13.96 6.31 9.04
CA TYR A 121 -12.74 6.30 8.22
C TYR A 121 -12.36 7.70 7.74
N ILE A 122 -13.36 8.52 7.38
CA ILE A 122 -13.13 9.93 7.03
C ILE A 122 -12.59 10.72 8.24
N GLU A 123 -13.18 10.56 9.43
CA GLU A 123 -12.66 11.18 10.66
C GLU A 123 -11.20 10.81 10.92
N LYS A 124 -10.87 9.53 10.79
CA LYS A 124 -9.51 9.05 11.02
C LYS A 124 -8.54 9.52 9.94
N ASN A 125 -8.98 9.63 8.68
CA ASN A 125 -8.20 10.27 7.63
C ASN A 125 -7.88 11.73 7.95
N LEU A 126 -8.87 12.52 8.36
CA LEU A 126 -8.67 13.92 8.73
C LEU A 126 -7.68 14.07 9.90
N GLU A 127 -7.76 13.19 10.91
CA GLU A 127 -6.79 13.15 12.01
C GLU A 127 -5.36 12.93 11.48
N ILE A 128 -5.17 12.02 10.53
CA ILE A 128 -3.87 11.74 9.90
C ILE A 128 -3.41 12.93 9.04
N GLN A 129 -4.31 13.57 8.29
CA GLN A 129 -3.96 14.77 7.52
C GLN A 129 -3.49 15.92 8.42
N HIS A 130 -4.06 16.10 9.62
CA HIS A 130 -3.56 17.05 10.60
C HIS A 130 -2.15 16.70 11.10
N ILE A 131 -1.82 15.41 11.19
CA ILE A 131 -0.45 15.00 11.53
C ILE A 131 0.53 15.44 10.42
N PHE A 132 0.16 15.30 9.14
CA PHE A 132 1.00 15.75 8.03
C PHE A 132 1.31 17.25 8.09
N GLN A 133 0.36 18.09 8.54
CA GLN A 133 0.55 19.52 8.71
C GLN A 133 1.60 19.91 9.76
N ASN A 134 2.01 18.98 10.62
CA ASN A 134 3.15 19.18 11.51
C ASN A 134 4.50 19.13 10.77
N TYR A 135 4.53 18.61 9.54
CA TYR A 135 5.76 18.37 8.78
C TYR A 135 5.90 19.23 7.52
N GLY A 136 4.81 19.75 6.97
CA GLY A 136 4.79 20.61 5.80
C GLY A 136 3.63 21.59 5.84
N SER A 137 3.69 22.60 4.99
CA SER A 137 2.57 23.52 4.81
C SER A 137 1.39 22.82 4.11
N ILE A 138 0.22 23.42 4.13
CA ILE A 138 -0.96 22.83 3.49
C ILE A 138 -0.79 22.71 1.97
N GLU A 139 -0.01 23.58 1.36
CA GLU A 139 0.32 23.56 -0.07
C GLU A 139 1.29 22.43 -0.42
N ASP A 140 2.08 21.97 0.55
CA ASP A 140 3.05 20.89 0.38
C ASP A 140 2.42 19.49 0.59
N ILE A 141 1.14 19.43 0.98
CA ILE A 141 0.43 18.20 1.29
C ILE A 141 -0.64 17.94 0.24
N LEU A 142 -0.57 16.78 -0.41
CA LEU A 142 -1.62 16.31 -1.31
C LEU A 142 -2.28 15.05 -0.74
N PRO A 143 -3.54 15.15 -0.24
CA PRO A 143 -4.38 13.98 0.01
C PRO A 143 -4.66 13.27 -1.31
N TYR A 144 -4.12 12.06 -1.48
CA TYR A 144 -4.24 11.32 -2.73
C TYR A 144 -5.47 10.41 -2.74
N SER A 145 -5.70 9.73 -1.62
CA SER A 145 -6.89 8.91 -1.36
C SER A 145 -7.27 8.96 0.12
N ILE A 146 -8.25 8.15 0.53
CA ILE A 146 -8.68 8.09 1.93
C ILE A 146 -7.60 7.50 2.87
N ASP A 147 -6.65 6.75 2.33
CA ASP A 147 -5.58 6.08 3.10
C ASP A 147 -4.18 6.40 2.61
N GLU A 148 -4.06 7.27 1.60
CA GLU A 148 -2.79 7.67 1.01
C GLU A 148 -2.70 9.20 0.85
N GLY A 149 -1.50 9.72 1.06
CA GLY A 149 -1.16 11.11 0.77
C GLY A 149 0.33 11.28 0.61
N PHE A 150 0.77 12.35 -0.05
CA PHE A 150 2.18 12.68 -0.04
C PHE A 150 2.44 14.08 0.52
N ILE A 151 3.66 14.26 1.03
CA ILE A 151 4.16 15.50 1.60
C ILE A 151 5.44 15.85 0.86
N ASP A 152 5.53 17.06 0.34
CA ASP A 152 6.79 17.64 -0.11
C ASP A 152 7.52 18.24 1.10
N LEU A 153 8.62 17.59 1.49
CA LEU A 153 9.43 17.96 2.64
C LEU A 153 10.65 18.81 2.26
N THR A 154 10.75 19.25 1.00
CA THR A 154 11.92 19.96 0.49
C THR A 154 12.25 21.20 1.31
N SER A 155 11.26 21.99 1.68
CA SER A 155 11.41 23.21 2.47
C SER A 155 11.67 22.93 3.96
N SER A 156 11.06 21.88 4.52
CA SER A 156 11.06 21.59 5.95
C SER A 156 12.15 20.61 6.41
N LEU A 157 12.77 19.87 5.48
CA LEU A 157 13.69 18.78 5.78
C LEU A 157 14.85 19.20 6.70
N ASN A 158 15.46 20.39 6.45
CA ASN A 158 16.57 20.90 7.25
C ASN A 158 16.10 21.47 8.60
N TYR A 159 14.85 21.85 8.75
CA TYR A 159 14.27 22.24 10.02
C TYR A 159 14.19 21.04 10.97
N PHE A 160 13.69 19.90 10.50
CA PHE A 160 13.59 18.68 11.33
C PHE A 160 14.92 18.03 11.57
N ILE A 161 15.81 18.02 10.58
CA ILE A 161 17.13 17.40 10.66
C ILE A 161 18.20 18.43 10.29
N PRO A 162 18.59 19.32 11.22
CA PRO A 162 19.54 20.41 10.94
C PRO A 162 21.00 19.92 10.77
N ASN A 163 21.27 18.63 11.01
CA ASN A 163 22.60 18.05 10.88
C ASN A 163 23.12 18.18 9.44
N LYS A 164 24.18 18.97 9.25
CA LYS A 164 24.80 19.26 7.94
C LYS A 164 25.65 18.10 7.39
N THR A 165 25.98 17.12 8.22
CA THR A 165 26.78 15.95 7.79
C THR A 165 25.94 14.88 7.11
N LEU A 166 24.60 14.92 7.29
CA LEU A 166 23.68 13.97 6.69
C LEU A 166 23.25 14.43 5.30
N GLY A 167 23.24 13.49 4.36
CA GLY A 167 22.70 13.70 3.01
C GLY A 167 21.17 13.84 3.00
N ARG A 168 20.61 14.40 1.90
CA ARG A 168 19.16 14.58 1.75
C ARG A 168 18.39 13.26 1.89
N LYS A 169 18.90 12.16 1.35
CA LYS A 169 18.31 10.83 1.42
C LYS A 169 18.17 10.34 2.88
N GLU A 170 19.22 10.51 3.68
CA GLU A 170 19.22 10.11 5.09
C GLU A 170 18.28 10.98 5.93
N LYS A 171 18.25 12.30 5.65
CA LYS A 171 17.34 13.23 6.33
C LYS A 171 15.88 12.85 6.03
N LEU A 172 15.56 12.57 4.77
CA LEU A 172 14.23 12.18 4.35
C LEU A 172 13.77 10.87 5.03
N ASP A 173 14.64 9.87 5.15
CA ASP A 173 14.33 8.64 5.89
C ASP A 173 14.04 8.91 7.38
N LYS A 174 14.84 9.78 8.02
CA LYS A 174 14.62 10.15 9.43
C LYS A 174 13.30 10.88 9.65
N VAL A 175 12.96 11.86 8.80
CA VAL A 175 11.68 12.57 8.90
C VAL A 175 10.53 11.63 8.62
N SER A 176 10.63 10.75 7.63
CA SER A 176 9.62 9.73 7.34
C SER A 176 9.42 8.78 8.52
N ALA A 177 10.48 8.42 9.22
CA ALA A 177 10.37 7.62 10.46
C ALA A 177 9.67 8.39 11.60
N MET A 178 9.86 9.72 11.69
CA MET A 178 9.14 10.57 12.65
C MET A 178 7.64 10.59 12.32
N ILE A 179 7.27 10.79 11.05
CA ILE A 179 5.88 10.76 10.57
C ILE A 179 5.22 9.43 10.91
N GLN A 180 5.87 8.29 10.58
CA GLN A 180 5.33 6.97 10.90
C GLN A 180 5.10 6.78 12.40
N ARG A 181 6.04 7.23 13.22
CA ARG A 181 5.95 7.13 14.68
C ARG A 181 4.80 7.96 15.21
N GLU A 182 4.64 9.20 14.74
CA GLU A 182 3.58 10.10 15.21
C GLU A 182 2.19 9.57 14.82
N ILE A 183 2.03 9.09 13.58
CA ILE A 183 0.80 8.43 13.14
C ILE A 183 0.47 7.26 14.07
N TRP A 184 1.43 6.37 14.31
CA TRP A 184 1.22 5.22 15.18
C TRP A 184 0.90 5.63 16.62
N GLN A 185 1.61 6.59 17.18
CA GLN A 185 1.38 7.07 18.56
C GLN A 185 0.01 7.70 18.75
N LYS A 186 -0.46 8.49 17.78
CA LYS A 186 -1.74 9.19 17.87
C LYS A 186 -2.93 8.33 17.47
N THR A 187 -2.76 7.45 16.49
CA THR A 187 -3.87 6.72 15.89
C THR A 187 -3.84 5.21 16.10
N GLY A 188 -2.73 4.64 16.54
CA GLY A 188 -2.51 3.19 16.61
C GLY A 188 -2.36 2.51 15.24
N ILE A 189 -2.36 3.28 14.14
CA ILE A 189 -2.32 2.76 12.77
C ILE A 189 -0.87 2.74 12.27
N TYR A 190 -0.49 1.64 11.63
CA TYR A 190 0.81 1.53 10.97
C TYR A 190 0.74 2.12 9.56
N SER A 191 1.82 2.79 9.15
CA SER A 191 1.96 3.35 7.81
C SER A 191 3.21 2.84 7.11
N THR A 192 3.14 2.81 5.78
CA THR A 192 4.26 2.51 4.88
C THR A 192 4.63 3.78 4.15
N VAL A 193 5.91 4.06 3.95
CA VAL A 193 6.37 5.29 3.31
C VAL A 193 7.31 4.98 2.15
N GLY A 194 6.87 5.36 0.95
CA GLY A 194 7.75 5.46 -0.20
C GLY A 194 8.35 6.87 -0.26
N MET A 195 9.64 6.96 -0.45
CA MET A 195 10.38 8.22 -0.49
C MET A 195 11.05 8.43 -1.82
N SER A 196 11.25 9.70 -2.17
CA SER A 196 12.09 10.07 -3.31
C SER A 196 12.75 11.42 -3.07
N ASN A 197 14.01 11.54 -3.48
CA ASN A 197 14.69 12.83 -3.60
C ASN A 197 14.61 13.37 -5.04
N ALA A 198 13.59 12.99 -5.76
CA ALA A 198 13.36 13.33 -7.17
C ALA A 198 11.93 13.84 -7.40
N ASN A 199 10.93 12.96 -7.36
CA ASN A 199 9.55 13.31 -7.68
C ASN A 199 8.52 12.36 -7.00
N PRO A 200 7.21 12.73 -6.98
CA PRO A 200 6.17 11.91 -6.36
C PRO A 200 5.98 10.53 -7.01
N LEU A 201 6.19 10.39 -8.33
CA LEU A 201 6.05 9.11 -9.02
C LEU A 201 7.06 8.09 -8.49
N LEU A 202 8.33 8.48 -8.37
CA LEU A 202 9.36 7.58 -7.82
C LEU A 202 9.09 7.23 -6.35
N ALA A 203 8.57 8.18 -5.57
CA ALA A 203 8.12 7.89 -4.19
C ALA A 203 6.99 6.85 -4.18
N LYS A 204 6.00 6.97 -5.07
CA LYS A 204 4.90 5.99 -5.18
C LYS A 204 5.39 4.62 -5.64
N LEU A 205 6.30 4.56 -6.61
CA LEU A 205 6.90 3.31 -7.05
C LEU A 205 7.73 2.63 -5.96
N ALA A 206 8.50 3.41 -5.20
CA ALA A 206 9.24 2.91 -4.04
C ALA A 206 8.29 2.34 -2.96
N LEU A 207 7.16 3.02 -2.73
CA LEU A 207 6.12 2.56 -1.81
C LEU A 207 5.58 1.20 -2.21
N ASP A 208 5.12 1.06 -3.45
CA ASP A 208 4.39 -0.12 -3.90
C ASP A 208 5.31 -1.33 -4.15
N ASN A 209 6.53 -1.09 -4.64
CA ASN A 209 7.43 -2.18 -5.07
C ASN A 209 8.49 -2.57 -4.02
N GLU A 210 8.79 -1.72 -3.04
CA GLU A 210 9.83 -2.04 -2.05
C GLU A 210 9.37 -1.80 -0.60
N ALA A 211 8.86 -0.61 -0.26
CA ALA A 211 8.56 -0.26 1.14
C ALA A 211 7.53 -1.21 1.80
N LYS A 212 6.52 -1.67 1.06
CA LYS A 212 5.48 -2.60 1.56
C LYS A 212 6.05 -3.96 1.96
N HIS A 213 7.25 -4.31 1.48
CA HIS A 213 7.96 -5.56 1.75
C HIS A 213 9.07 -5.42 2.78
N ASN A 214 9.51 -4.20 3.07
CA ASN A 214 10.57 -3.94 4.04
C ASN A 214 10.05 -4.03 5.49
N GLN A 215 10.90 -4.49 6.39
CA GLN A 215 10.57 -4.61 7.82
C GLN A 215 10.28 -3.25 8.47
N ASN A 216 11.01 -2.20 8.08
CA ASN A 216 10.81 -0.82 8.55
C ASN A 216 9.68 -0.10 7.79
N MET A 217 9.07 -0.73 6.79
CA MET A 217 8.01 -0.18 5.95
C MET A 217 8.41 1.13 5.25
N ARG A 218 9.68 1.27 4.86
CA ARG A 218 10.20 2.43 4.11
C ARG A 218 11.12 2.00 2.98
N ALA A 219 11.11 2.78 1.89
CA ALA A 219 12.04 2.66 0.78
C ALA A 219 12.23 4.03 0.11
N ASN A 220 13.41 4.26 -0.47
CA ASN A 220 13.72 5.49 -1.17
C ASN A 220 14.27 5.18 -2.58
N TRP A 221 13.59 5.70 -3.60
CA TRP A 221 14.02 5.63 -5.00
C TRP A 221 14.24 7.04 -5.54
N SER A 222 15.37 7.24 -6.19
CA SER A 222 15.73 8.49 -6.86
C SER A 222 16.02 8.26 -8.34
N TYR A 223 16.45 9.28 -9.08
CA TYR A 223 16.76 9.13 -10.51
C TYR A 223 17.88 8.10 -10.76
N GLU A 224 18.82 7.99 -9.83
CA GLU A 224 19.92 7.03 -9.88
C GLU A 224 19.45 5.58 -9.81
N ASP A 225 18.25 5.35 -9.27
CA ASP A 225 17.64 4.02 -9.12
C ASP A 225 16.78 3.61 -10.35
N VAL A 226 16.54 4.52 -11.32
CA VAL A 226 15.59 4.26 -12.43
C VAL A 226 16.02 3.04 -13.25
N GLU A 227 17.28 2.97 -13.67
CA GLU A 227 17.75 1.85 -14.49
C GLU A 227 17.74 0.51 -13.75
N THR A 228 18.07 0.54 -12.46
CA THR A 228 18.28 -0.67 -11.66
C THR A 228 17.02 -1.16 -10.94
N LYS A 229 16.09 -0.25 -10.61
CA LYS A 229 14.89 -0.58 -9.87
C LYS A 229 13.61 -0.39 -10.69
N VAL A 230 13.43 0.78 -11.33
CA VAL A 230 12.19 1.06 -12.09
C VAL A 230 12.09 0.18 -13.33
N TRP A 231 13.16 0.11 -14.14
CA TRP A 231 13.16 -0.75 -15.33
C TRP A 231 13.19 -2.24 -15.02
N ALA A 232 13.58 -2.61 -13.79
CA ALA A 232 13.59 -3.98 -13.31
C ALA A 232 12.26 -4.43 -12.67
N ILE A 233 11.22 -3.57 -12.62
CA ILE A 233 9.89 -3.97 -12.16
C ILE A 233 9.41 -5.17 -12.99
N PRO A 234 9.14 -6.34 -12.34
CA PRO A 234 8.98 -7.60 -13.07
C PRO A 234 7.69 -7.70 -13.87
N LYS A 235 6.63 -7.03 -13.43
CA LYS A 235 5.34 -6.99 -14.12
C LYS A 235 4.97 -5.56 -14.46
N MET A 236 4.54 -5.32 -15.69
CA MET A 236 4.10 -3.97 -16.08
C MET A 236 2.97 -3.44 -15.19
N THR A 237 2.09 -4.32 -14.73
CA THR A 237 0.98 -3.96 -13.84
C THR A 237 1.41 -3.57 -12.42
N ASP A 238 2.66 -3.80 -12.03
CA ASP A 238 3.23 -3.34 -10.77
C ASP A 238 3.79 -1.90 -10.89
N PHE A 239 3.82 -1.36 -12.11
CA PHE A 239 4.09 0.05 -12.35
C PHE A 239 2.79 0.85 -12.21
N TRP A 240 2.80 1.85 -11.32
CA TRP A 240 1.63 2.68 -11.06
C TRP A 240 1.09 3.33 -12.34
N GLY A 241 -0.21 3.21 -12.56
CA GLY A 241 -0.90 3.70 -13.77
C GLY A 241 -1.03 2.68 -14.89
N ILE A 242 -0.34 1.54 -14.83
CA ILE A 242 -0.46 0.46 -15.82
C ILE A 242 -1.33 -0.67 -15.26
N GLY A 243 -2.61 -0.71 -15.63
CA GLY A 243 -3.49 -1.83 -15.33
C GLY A 243 -3.46 -2.89 -16.44
N SER A 244 -4.11 -4.03 -16.21
CA SER A 244 -4.14 -5.18 -17.14
C SER A 244 -4.62 -4.83 -18.56
N ARG A 245 -5.50 -3.84 -18.71
CA ARG A 245 -5.97 -3.39 -20.02
C ARG A 245 -4.88 -2.60 -20.77
N MET A 246 -4.13 -1.76 -20.06
CA MET A 246 -3.02 -1.01 -20.63
C MET A 246 -1.88 -1.95 -21.00
N GLU A 247 -1.50 -2.86 -20.13
CA GLU A 247 -0.52 -3.90 -20.41
C GLU A 247 -0.84 -4.66 -21.70
N LYS A 248 -2.10 -5.12 -21.87
CA LYS A 248 -2.54 -5.79 -23.11
C LYS A 248 -2.40 -4.91 -24.36
N ARG A 249 -2.59 -3.60 -24.25
CA ARG A 249 -2.40 -2.67 -25.37
C ARG A 249 -0.93 -2.51 -25.70
N LEU A 250 -0.08 -2.33 -24.71
CA LEU A 250 1.38 -2.21 -24.86
C LEU A 250 1.97 -3.49 -25.45
N ASN A 251 1.53 -4.67 -24.98
CA ASN A 251 1.97 -5.96 -25.52
C ASN A 251 1.65 -6.12 -27.03
N LYS A 252 0.54 -5.56 -27.52
CA LYS A 252 0.22 -5.56 -28.96
C LYS A 252 1.19 -4.71 -29.79
N LEU A 253 1.87 -3.75 -29.16
CA LEU A 253 2.91 -2.93 -29.78
C LEU A 253 4.31 -3.53 -29.62
N GLY A 254 4.41 -4.75 -29.04
CA GLY A 254 5.69 -5.41 -28.77
C GLY A 254 6.41 -4.88 -27.53
N ILE A 255 5.70 -4.20 -26.62
CA ILE A 255 6.24 -3.64 -25.38
C ILE A 255 5.81 -4.53 -24.22
N PHE A 256 6.75 -5.25 -23.61
CA PHE A 256 6.49 -6.23 -22.56
C PHE A 256 7.10 -5.86 -21.19
N THR A 257 7.99 -4.87 -21.15
CA THR A 257 8.72 -4.44 -19.96
C THR A 257 8.70 -2.93 -19.82
N ILE A 258 8.90 -2.44 -18.58
CA ILE A 258 9.03 -0.99 -18.33
C ILE A 258 10.26 -0.41 -19.05
N LYS A 259 11.35 -1.16 -19.14
CA LYS A 259 12.53 -0.75 -19.89
C LYS A 259 12.24 -0.56 -21.39
N GLU A 260 11.50 -1.48 -21.99
CA GLU A 260 11.08 -1.35 -23.41
C GLU A 260 10.15 -0.15 -23.60
N LEU A 261 9.20 0.08 -22.68
CA LEU A 261 8.33 1.25 -22.71
C LEU A 261 9.12 2.56 -22.64
N ALA A 262 10.10 2.65 -21.73
CA ALA A 262 10.94 3.84 -21.57
C ALA A 262 11.79 4.15 -22.82
N ASN A 263 12.12 3.14 -23.61
CA ASN A 263 12.92 3.28 -24.84
C ASN A 263 12.08 3.25 -26.12
N PHE A 264 10.75 3.15 -26.01
CA PHE A 264 9.87 3.12 -27.18
C PHE A 264 9.70 4.52 -27.79
N ASN A 265 9.52 4.59 -29.09
CA ASN A 265 9.28 5.88 -29.75
C ASN A 265 7.88 6.42 -29.36
N PRO A 266 7.79 7.55 -28.64
CA PRO A 266 6.51 8.07 -28.16
C PRO A 266 5.53 8.46 -29.28
N CYS A 267 6.03 8.74 -30.50
CA CYS A 267 5.18 9.04 -31.65
C CYS A 267 4.43 7.80 -32.18
N LEU A 268 4.75 6.61 -31.69
CA LEU A 268 4.12 5.35 -32.10
C LEU A 268 3.20 4.76 -31.01
N LEU A 269 3.09 5.43 -29.85
CA LEU A 269 2.16 5.10 -28.78
C LEU A 269 0.78 5.73 -29.00
#